data_08a8f781b3704b96d53fd4d2bd81f47b
#
_entry.id   08a8f781b3704b96d53fd4d2bd81f47b
#
_cell.length_a   1.000
_cell.length_b   1.000
_cell.length_c   1.000
_cell.angle_alpha   90.00
_cell.angle_beta   90.00
_cell.angle_gamma   90.00
#
_symmetry.space_group_name_H-M   'P 1'
#
loop_
_entity.id
_entity.type
_entity.pdbx_description
1 polymer ?
#
loop_
_entity_poly.entity_id
_entity_poly.type
_entity_poly.pdbx_seq_one_letter_code
_entity_poly.pdbx_strand_id
1 'polypeptide(L)'
;QDPTLAHLICERNFLPEASKFEQLEDLEWAFGTMGIRDQARHIATMYLEDIGDYIIELIDPHFGFSRYAERLGMSATSFDELYAEVLAPNTYISEVMLDLFEAQVQAYAPTLVCISVPFPGKLFAALKCGQWIKANHPNIKICMGGGYPNTELRSLSDARVFEFLDFITLDDGETPLSNLLAYLEGKIEAPMLKRTFMLEAGAVVYQNGSLLPDVKQAKVGTPDYDGLPLKQYLSVIQLTNPMHRLWSDGRWNKLTMAHGCYWGK
;
A
#
# COMPACT_ATOMS: atom_id res chain seq x y z
N GLN A 1 -28.10 -2.32 5.83
CA GLN A 1 -27.62 -3.49 5.08
C GLN A 1 -28.83 -4.41 4.85
N ASP A 2 -29.18 -4.62 3.60
CA ASP A 2 -30.33 -5.40 3.20
C ASP A 2 -29.92 -6.89 3.12
N PRO A 3 -30.45 -7.77 3.98
CA PRO A 3 -30.11 -9.18 3.93
C PRO A 3 -30.67 -9.89 2.68
N THR A 4 -31.70 -9.32 2.04
CA THR A 4 -32.28 -9.90 0.81
C THR A 4 -31.32 -9.77 -0.38
N LEU A 5 -30.47 -8.73 -0.40
CA LEU A 5 -29.47 -8.53 -1.46
C LEU A 5 -28.46 -9.67 -1.51
N ALA A 6 -28.07 -10.24 -0.36
CA ALA A 6 -27.16 -11.38 -0.32
C ALA A 6 -27.76 -12.61 -1.02
N HIS A 7 -29.04 -12.87 -0.80
CA HIS A 7 -29.73 -13.97 -1.48
C HIS A 7 -29.83 -13.74 -2.99
N LEU A 8 -30.19 -12.52 -3.42
CA LEU A 8 -30.28 -12.17 -4.84
C LEU A 8 -28.93 -12.35 -5.56
N ILE A 9 -27.83 -11.96 -4.91
CA ILE A 9 -26.49 -12.16 -5.48
C ILE A 9 -26.15 -13.66 -5.57
N CYS A 10 -26.50 -14.45 -4.56
CA CYS A 10 -26.26 -15.90 -4.55
C CYS A 10 -27.09 -16.68 -5.59
N GLU A 11 -28.23 -16.16 -6.04
CA GLU A 11 -29.02 -16.74 -7.14
C GLU A 11 -28.34 -16.62 -8.51
N ARG A 12 -27.24 -15.87 -8.64
CA ARG A 12 -26.39 -15.72 -9.82
C ARG A 12 -27.04 -15.12 -11.07
N ASN A 13 -28.28 -14.76 -11.04
CA ASN A 13 -28.99 -14.09 -12.15
C ASN A 13 -29.16 -12.58 -11.92
N PHE A 14 -28.39 -12.03 -10.99
CA PHE A 14 -28.52 -10.64 -10.55
C PHE A 14 -27.92 -9.66 -11.57
N LEU A 15 -26.75 -9.98 -12.10
CA LEU A 15 -26.02 -9.22 -13.11
C LEU A 15 -25.49 -10.16 -14.20
N PRO A 16 -25.12 -9.64 -15.39
CA PRO A 16 -24.40 -10.43 -16.40
C PRO A 16 -23.09 -10.99 -15.84
N GLU A 17 -22.82 -12.25 -16.11
CA GLU A 17 -21.59 -12.93 -15.69
C GLU A 17 -20.62 -13.02 -16.88
N ALA A 18 -19.32 -12.79 -16.65
CA ALA A 18 -18.28 -12.88 -17.64
C ALA A 18 -17.22 -13.93 -17.23
N SER A 19 -15.97 -13.80 -17.71
CA SER A 19 -14.97 -14.87 -17.66
C SER A 19 -14.57 -15.32 -16.25
N LYS A 20 -14.67 -14.44 -15.24
CA LYS A 20 -14.33 -14.82 -13.86
C LYS A 20 -15.27 -15.88 -13.30
N PHE A 21 -16.49 -15.93 -13.79
CA PHE A 21 -17.49 -16.91 -13.38
C PHE A 21 -17.26 -18.31 -13.93
N GLU A 22 -16.46 -18.46 -14.96
CA GLU A 22 -16.09 -19.78 -15.52
C GLU A 22 -15.21 -20.61 -14.56
N GLN A 23 -14.56 -19.95 -13.61
CA GLN A 23 -13.64 -20.55 -12.64
C GLN A 23 -14.29 -20.75 -11.26
N LEU A 24 -15.60 -20.53 -11.13
CA LEU A 24 -16.28 -20.69 -9.87
C LEU A 24 -16.21 -22.14 -9.38
N GLU A 25 -15.58 -22.30 -8.21
CA GLU A 25 -15.56 -23.55 -7.47
C GLU A 25 -16.94 -23.88 -6.87
N ASP A 26 -17.07 -25.07 -6.29
CA ASP A 26 -18.28 -25.49 -5.56
C ASP A 26 -18.52 -24.57 -4.35
N LEU A 27 -19.41 -23.61 -4.55
CA LEU A 27 -19.76 -22.60 -3.54
C LEU A 27 -20.45 -23.20 -2.31
N GLU A 28 -21.22 -24.27 -2.49
CA GLU A 28 -21.87 -24.96 -1.39
C GLU A 28 -20.83 -25.63 -0.49
N TRP A 29 -19.81 -26.25 -1.10
CA TRP A 29 -18.70 -26.81 -0.33
C TRP A 29 -17.91 -25.74 0.41
N ALA A 30 -17.63 -24.59 -0.24
CA ALA A 30 -16.79 -23.53 0.32
C ALA A 30 -17.49 -22.76 1.45
N PHE A 31 -18.76 -22.45 1.33
CA PHE A 31 -19.49 -21.56 2.25
C PHE A 31 -20.54 -22.28 3.10
N GLY A 32 -21.08 -23.41 2.66
CA GLY A 32 -22.18 -24.10 3.32
C GLY A 32 -23.45 -23.23 3.40
N THR A 33 -24.38 -23.65 4.24
CA THR A 33 -25.69 -22.95 4.40
C THR A 33 -25.61 -21.71 5.31
N MET A 34 -24.55 -21.59 6.11
CA MET A 34 -24.38 -20.48 7.06
C MET A 34 -23.63 -19.28 6.47
N GLY A 35 -22.88 -19.48 5.41
CA GLY A 35 -21.98 -18.49 4.81
C GLY A 35 -22.60 -17.65 3.70
N ILE A 36 -23.92 -17.48 3.64
CA ILE A 36 -24.61 -16.76 2.53
C ILE A 36 -24.03 -15.36 2.29
N ARG A 37 -23.72 -14.62 3.33
CA ARG A 37 -23.13 -13.27 3.15
C ARG A 37 -21.72 -13.31 2.61
N ASP A 38 -20.91 -14.25 3.05
CA ASP A 38 -19.54 -14.42 2.56
C ASP A 38 -19.56 -14.97 1.13
N GLN A 39 -20.49 -15.87 0.82
CA GLN A 39 -20.74 -16.33 -0.54
C GLN A 39 -21.16 -15.17 -1.46
N ALA A 40 -22.11 -14.34 -1.02
CA ALA A 40 -22.52 -13.16 -1.77
C ALA A 40 -21.38 -12.17 -2.01
N ARG A 41 -20.50 -11.95 -1.02
CA ARG A 41 -19.30 -11.13 -1.18
C ARG A 41 -18.32 -11.73 -2.18
N HIS A 42 -18.12 -13.04 -2.14
CA HIS A 42 -17.26 -13.73 -3.10
C HIS A 42 -17.80 -13.61 -4.52
N ILE A 43 -19.09 -13.84 -4.73
CA ILE A 43 -19.73 -13.63 -6.04
C ILE A 43 -19.64 -12.16 -6.46
N ALA A 44 -19.88 -11.22 -5.55
CA ALA A 44 -19.69 -9.79 -5.84
C ALA A 44 -18.26 -9.46 -6.23
N THR A 45 -17.26 -10.16 -5.68
CA THR A 45 -15.87 -10.04 -6.10
C THR A 45 -15.67 -10.42 -7.57
N MET A 46 -16.33 -11.50 -8.04
CA MET A 46 -16.25 -11.91 -9.46
C MET A 46 -16.80 -10.81 -10.38
N TYR A 47 -17.93 -10.20 -10.04
CA TYR A 47 -18.45 -9.06 -10.82
C TYR A 47 -17.49 -7.86 -10.81
N LEU A 48 -16.87 -7.57 -9.67
CA LEU A 48 -15.88 -6.48 -9.58
C LEU A 48 -14.63 -6.79 -10.41
N GLU A 49 -14.16 -8.04 -10.39
CA GLU A 49 -13.00 -8.46 -11.18
C GLU A 49 -13.29 -8.40 -12.69
N ASP A 50 -14.48 -8.79 -13.15
CA ASP A 50 -14.92 -8.61 -14.54
C ASP A 50 -14.95 -7.11 -14.93
N ILE A 51 -15.45 -6.24 -14.03
CA ILE A 51 -15.39 -4.78 -14.23
C ILE A 51 -13.93 -4.30 -14.24
N GLY A 52 -13.08 -4.89 -13.40
CA GLY A 52 -11.65 -4.60 -13.36
C GLY A 52 -10.97 -4.89 -14.70
N ASP A 53 -11.26 -6.04 -15.32
CA ASP A 53 -10.75 -6.38 -16.64
C ASP A 53 -11.20 -5.37 -17.71
N TYR A 54 -12.45 -4.93 -17.65
CA TYR A 54 -12.97 -3.89 -18.55
C TYR A 54 -12.23 -2.54 -18.36
N ILE A 55 -11.95 -2.16 -17.10
CA ILE A 55 -11.19 -0.93 -16.81
C ILE A 55 -9.75 -1.05 -17.32
N ILE A 56 -9.11 -2.19 -17.15
CA ILE A 56 -7.74 -2.46 -17.65
C ILE A 56 -7.68 -2.31 -19.17
N GLU A 57 -8.65 -2.85 -19.87
CA GLU A 57 -8.67 -2.87 -21.33
C GLU A 57 -8.96 -1.49 -21.95
N LEU A 58 -9.84 -0.70 -21.33
CA LEU A 58 -10.40 0.50 -21.96
C LEU A 58 -10.03 1.82 -21.30
N ILE A 59 -9.57 1.82 -20.04
CA ILE A 59 -9.38 3.06 -19.27
C ILE A 59 -7.94 3.19 -18.78
N ASP A 60 -7.42 2.18 -18.09
CA ASP A 60 -6.12 2.24 -17.43
C ASP A 60 -5.47 0.85 -17.33
N PRO A 61 -4.42 0.57 -18.11
CA PRO A 61 -3.79 -0.74 -18.18
C PRO A 61 -3.09 -1.15 -16.88
N HIS A 62 -2.93 -0.22 -15.94
CA HIS A 62 -2.32 -0.48 -14.64
C HIS A 62 -3.34 -0.65 -13.52
N PHE A 63 -4.63 -0.63 -13.85
CA PHE A 63 -5.69 -0.71 -12.85
C PHE A 63 -5.65 -2.03 -12.07
N GLY A 64 -5.97 -1.93 -10.78
CA GLY A 64 -6.21 -3.06 -9.89
C GLY A 64 -6.86 -2.57 -8.61
N PHE A 65 -7.94 -3.21 -8.15
CA PHE A 65 -8.68 -2.79 -6.96
C PHE A 65 -7.85 -2.73 -5.67
N SER A 66 -6.83 -3.56 -5.56
CA SER A 66 -5.98 -3.60 -4.36
C SER A 66 -4.49 -3.34 -4.64
N ARG A 67 -4.07 -3.43 -5.89
CA ARG A 67 -2.66 -3.44 -6.28
C ARG A 67 -2.44 -2.72 -7.61
N TYR A 68 -2.80 -1.45 -7.62
CA TYR A 68 -2.59 -0.60 -8.80
C TYR A 68 -1.12 -0.60 -9.21
N ALA A 69 -0.86 -0.78 -10.49
CA ALA A 69 0.48 -0.78 -11.08
C ALA A 69 1.50 -1.75 -10.42
N GLU A 70 1.03 -2.83 -9.77
CA GLU A 70 1.92 -3.79 -9.08
C GLU A 70 2.97 -4.37 -10.01
N ARG A 71 2.61 -4.64 -11.27
CA ARG A 71 3.52 -5.20 -12.28
C ARG A 71 4.74 -4.31 -12.50
N LEU A 72 4.57 -2.99 -12.50
CA LEU A 72 5.67 -2.04 -12.66
C LEU A 72 6.69 -2.10 -11.52
N GLY A 73 6.22 -2.41 -10.30
CA GLY A 73 7.10 -2.57 -9.13
C GLY A 73 7.73 -3.96 -9.01
N MET A 74 7.15 -4.98 -9.66
CA MET A 74 7.61 -6.37 -9.55
C MET A 74 8.52 -6.79 -10.71
N SER A 75 8.30 -6.28 -11.90
CA SER A 75 8.97 -6.77 -13.12
C SER A 75 10.35 -6.14 -13.35
N ALA A 76 10.73 -5.14 -12.58
CA ALA A 76 11.88 -4.33 -12.89
C ALA A 76 13.18 -4.92 -12.32
N THR A 77 13.99 -5.47 -13.20
CA THR A 77 15.43 -5.60 -12.98
C THR A 77 16.14 -4.24 -12.99
N SER A 78 15.45 -3.18 -13.41
CA SER A 78 15.91 -1.78 -13.41
C SER A 78 14.76 -0.83 -13.08
N PHE A 79 15.09 0.38 -12.66
CA PHE A 79 14.10 1.43 -12.38
C PHE A 79 13.51 2.09 -13.64
N ASP A 80 14.01 1.75 -14.83
CA ASP A 80 13.74 2.49 -16.08
C ASP A 80 12.26 2.50 -16.46
N GLU A 81 11.60 1.33 -16.45
CA GLU A 81 10.19 1.21 -16.82
C GLU A 81 9.31 2.00 -15.84
N LEU A 82 9.52 1.80 -14.54
CA LEU A 82 8.77 2.51 -13.51
C LEU A 82 9.02 4.01 -13.57
N TYR A 83 10.27 4.45 -13.77
CA TYR A 83 10.63 5.85 -13.90
C TYR A 83 9.94 6.51 -15.09
N ALA A 84 9.97 5.85 -16.26
CA ALA A 84 9.30 6.35 -17.46
C ALA A 84 7.78 6.49 -17.24
N GLU A 85 7.16 5.53 -16.56
CA GLU A 85 5.73 5.56 -16.27
C GLU A 85 5.35 6.63 -15.24
N VAL A 86 6.20 6.87 -14.24
CA VAL A 86 6.00 7.98 -13.29
C VAL A 86 6.08 9.34 -14.00
N LEU A 87 6.93 9.48 -15.01
CA LEU A 87 7.04 10.70 -15.81
C LEU A 87 5.96 10.83 -16.90
N ALA A 88 5.28 9.75 -17.26
CA ALA A 88 4.20 9.77 -18.24
C ALA A 88 3.02 10.63 -17.76
N PRO A 89 2.18 11.12 -18.70
CA PRO A 89 0.93 11.81 -18.34
C PRO A 89 0.08 11.00 -17.38
N ASN A 90 -0.61 11.69 -16.48
CA ASN A 90 -1.48 10.99 -15.54
C ASN A 90 -2.62 10.27 -16.26
N THR A 91 -2.90 9.05 -15.82
CA THR A 91 -4.16 8.36 -16.16
C THR A 91 -5.30 8.95 -15.35
N TYR A 92 -6.54 8.67 -15.73
CA TYR A 92 -7.71 9.07 -14.97
C TYR A 92 -7.65 8.63 -13.50
N ILE A 93 -7.19 7.39 -13.26
CA ILE A 93 -7.05 6.85 -11.89
C ILE A 93 -5.98 7.60 -11.10
N SER A 94 -4.85 7.93 -11.75
CA SER A 94 -3.79 8.73 -11.13
C SER A 94 -4.28 10.12 -10.77
N GLU A 95 -5.09 10.76 -11.63
CA GLU A 95 -5.67 12.07 -11.35
C GLU A 95 -6.58 12.04 -10.12
N VAL A 96 -7.52 11.08 -10.06
CA VAL A 96 -8.40 10.90 -8.90
C VAL A 96 -7.60 10.68 -7.61
N MET A 97 -6.53 9.87 -7.68
CA MET A 97 -5.65 9.64 -6.53
C MET A 97 -4.96 10.94 -6.09
N LEU A 98 -4.43 11.72 -7.03
CA LEU A 98 -3.73 12.97 -6.74
C LEU A 98 -4.68 14.04 -6.19
N ASP A 99 -5.92 14.14 -6.68
CA ASP A 99 -6.94 15.06 -6.15
C ASP A 99 -7.24 14.75 -4.67
N LEU A 100 -7.40 13.45 -4.33
CA LEU A 100 -7.60 13.02 -2.95
C LEU A 100 -6.37 13.31 -2.08
N PHE A 101 -5.17 13.11 -2.62
CA PHE A 101 -3.92 13.38 -1.94
C PHE A 101 -3.73 14.89 -1.70
N GLU A 102 -3.98 15.73 -2.71
CA GLU A 102 -3.94 17.18 -2.61
C GLU A 102 -4.85 17.70 -1.49
N ALA A 103 -6.09 17.20 -1.44
CA ALA A 103 -7.03 17.57 -0.38
C ALA A 103 -6.47 17.29 1.03
N GLN A 104 -5.74 16.17 1.22
CA GLN A 104 -5.09 15.85 2.49
C GLN A 104 -3.90 16.78 2.77
N VAL A 105 -3.05 17.04 1.78
CA VAL A 105 -1.91 17.97 1.93
C VAL A 105 -2.40 19.38 2.31
N GLN A 106 -3.46 19.84 1.67
CA GLN A 106 -4.06 21.16 2.01
C GLN A 106 -4.66 21.17 3.42
N ALA A 107 -5.35 20.10 3.81
CA ALA A 107 -6.00 20.03 5.13
C ALA A 107 -4.99 19.99 6.29
N TYR A 108 -3.87 19.30 6.12
CA TYR A 108 -2.87 19.10 7.20
C TYR A 108 -1.68 20.06 7.11
N ALA A 109 -1.42 20.68 5.97
CA ALA A 109 -0.27 21.54 5.71
C ALA A 109 1.06 20.99 6.29
N PRO A 110 1.46 19.75 5.95
CA PRO A 110 2.59 19.08 6.56
C PRO A 110 3.92 19.71 6.12
N THR A 111 4.94 19.60 6.97
CA THR A 111 6.34 19.90 6.60
C THR A 111 7.10 18.64 6.18
N LEU A 112 6.64 17.48 6.58
CA LEU A 112 7.15 16.16 6.21
C LEU A 112 5.97 15.22 5.87
N VAL A 113 6.05 14.57 4.72
CA VAL A 113 5.14 13.49 4.33
C VAL A 113 5.88 12.17 4.39
N CYS A 114 5.37 11.24 5.21
CA CYS A 114 5.90 9.89 5.32
C CYS A 114 4.99 8.92 4.58
N ILE A 115 5.54 8.19 3.60
CA ILE A 115 4.80 7.24 2.78
C ILE A 115 5.23 5.82 3.13
N SER A 116 4.30 5.01 3.61
CA SER A 116 4.55 3.60 3.85
C SER A 116 4.27 2.78 2.59
N VAL A 117 5.28 2.10 2.08
CA VAL A 117 5.21 1.21 0.91
C VAL A 117 5.43 -0.23 1.38
N PRO A 118 4.37 -0.95 1.76
CA PRO A 118 4.49 -2.32 2.25
C PRO A 118 4.80 -3.33 1.13
N PHE A 119 4.32 -3.09 -0.10
CA PHE A 119 4.40 -4.01 -1.23
C PHE A 119 4.67 -3.25 -2.54
N PRO A 120 5.20 -3.95 -3.59
CA PRO A 120 5.49 -3.34 -4.89
C PRO A 120 4.33 -2.55 -5.50
N GLY A 121 3.10 -3.03 -5.36
CA GLY A 121 1.89 -2.37 -5.88
C GLY A 121 1.53 -1.02 -5.24
N LYS A 122 2.32 -0.52 -4.29
CA LYS A 122 2.17 0.82 -3.73
C LYS A 122 3.27 1.79 -4.21
N LEU A 123 4.30 1.27 -4.86
CA LEU A 123 5.49 2.06 -5.21
C LEU A 123 5.18 3.15 -6.24
N PHE A 124 4.48 2.80 -7.32
CA PHE A 124 4.08 3.77 -8.34
C PHE A 124 3.32 4.96 -7.74
N ALA A 125 2.29 4.66 -6.92
CA ALA A 125 1.49 5.69 -6.28
C ALA A 125 2.32 6.57 -5.33
N ALA A 126 3.27 5.97 -4.58
CA ALA A 126 4.17 6.71 -3.72
C ALA A 126 5.05 7.69 -4.49
N LEU A 127 5.61 7.26 -5.63
CA LEU A 127 6.44 8.11 -6.50
C LEU A 127 5.62 9.19 -7.21
N LYS A 128 4.39 8.90 -7.66
CA LYS A 128 3.48 9.91 -8.23
C LYS A 128 3.10 10.97 -7.19
N CYS A 129 2.81 10.59 -5.95
CA CYS A 129 2.57 11.55 -4.86
C CYS A 129 3.84 12.40 -4.59
N GLY A 130 5.01 11.76 -4.60
CA GLY A 130 6.28 12.46 -4.48
C GLY A 130 6.52 13.45 -5.59
N GLN A 131 6.31 13.05 -6.85
CA GLN A 131 6.40 13.93 -8.02
C GLN A 131 5.50 15.16 -7.87
N TRP A 132 4.23 14.93 -7.46
CA TRP A 132 3.27 16.00 -7.26
C TRP A 132 3.72 16.98 -6.16
N ILE A 133 4.21 16.47 -5.00
CA ILE A 133 4.73 17.32 -3.92
C ILE A 133 5.93 18.13 -4.41
N LYS A 134 6.89 17.51 -5.08
CA LYS A 134 8.09 18.22 -5.58
C LYS A 134 7.72 19.35 -6.53
N ALA A 135 6.69 19.17 -7.35
CA ALA A 135 6.21 20.18 -8.29
C ALA A 135 5.42 21.31 -7.63
N ASN A 136 4.55 21.01 -6.66
CA ASN A 136 3.61 21.98 -6.11
C ASN A 136 4.01 22.52 -4.73
N HIS A 137 4.74 21.73 -3.93
CA HIS A 137 5.14 22.05 -2.55
C HIS A 137 6.61 21.69 -2.29
N PRO A 138 7.59 22.29 -2.97
CA PRO A 138 9.01 21.88 -2.93
C PRO A 138 9.66 21.98 -1.53
N ASN A 139 9.02 22.69 -0.61
CA ASN A 139 9.50 22.82 0.77
C ASN A 139 9.08 21.62 1.66
N ILE A 140 8.09 20.85 1.25
CA ILE A 140 7.67 19.65 1.97
C ILE A 140 8.70 18.55 1.73
N LYS A 141 9.20 17.94 2.79
CA LYS A 141 10.09 16.78 2.72
C LYS A 141 9.30 15.50 2.60
N ILE A 142 9.89 14.52 1.92
CA ILE A 142 9.22 13.24 1.63
C ILE A 142 10.12 12.10 2.08
N CYS A 143 9.60 11.25 2.96
CA CYS A 143 10.27 10.05 3.44
C CYS A 143 9.47 8.81 3.05
N MET A 144 10.11 7.82 2.43
CA MET A 144 9.53 6.51 2.16
C MET A 144 10.08 5.48 3.13
N GLY A 145 9.18 4.61 3.62
CA GLY A 145 9.52 3.45 4.45
C GLY A 145 8.57 2.29 4.18
N GLY A 146 8.60 1.27 5.00
CA GLY A 146 7.73 0.09 4.90
C GLY A 146 8.43 -1.16 4.38
N GLY A 147 7.66 -2.21 4.11
CA GLY A 147 8.19 -3.54 3.74
C GLY A 147 9.00 -3.54 2.45
N TYR A 148 8.54 -2.85 1.41
CA TYR A 148 9.20 -2.83 0.11
C TYR A 148 10.63 -2.26 0.17
N PRO A 149 10.92 -1.10 0.77
CA PRO A 149 12.30 -0.65 0.94
C PRO A 149 13.18 -1.66 1.68
N ASN A 150 12.62 -2.36 2.66
CA ASN A 150 13.37 -3.33 3.45
C ASN A 150 13.79 -4.57 2.66
N THR A 151 13.03 -4.99 1.69
CA THR A 151 13.32 -6.18 0.87
C THR A 151 14.06 -5.84 -0.40
N GLU A 152 13.65 -4.77 -1.10
CA GLU A 152 14.09 -4.50 -2.48
C GLU A 152 15.13 -3.38 -2.58
N LEU A 153 15.18 -2.43 -1.62
CA LEU A 153 15.99 -1.24 -1.75
C LEU A 153 17.25 -1.22 -0.86
N ARG A 154 17.64 -2.35 -0.27
CA ARG A 154 18.85 -2.39 0.60
C ARG A 154 20.15 -2.07 -0.12
N SER A 155 20.20 -2.25 -1.43
CA SER A 155 21.36 -1.94 -2.28
C SER A 155 21.04 -0.81 -3.27
N LEU A 156 20.20 0.14 -2.85
CA LEU A 156 19.79 1.27 -3.69
C LEU A 156 21.01 2.07 -4.17
N SER A 157 21.13 2.21 -5.47
CA SER A 157 22.17 3.01 -6.11
C SER A 157 21.64 3.98 -7.17
N ASP A 158 20.38 3.85 -7.59
CA ASP A 158 19.78 4.70 -8.58
C ASP A 158 19.36 6.04 -7.97
N ALA A 159 20.05 7.10 -8.34
CA ALA A 159 19.82 8.46 -7.83
C ALA A 159 18.46 9.05 -8.26
N ARG A 160 17.88 8.56 -9.36
CA ARG A 160 16.63 9.11 -9.93
C ARG A 160 15.44 8.99 -8.99
N VAL A 161 15.44 8.02 -8.07
CA VAL A 161 14.37 7.88 -7.08
C VAL A 161 14.24 9.13 -6.20
N PHE A 162 15.33 9.84 -5.98
CA PHE A 162 15.36 11.07 -5.19
C PHE A 162 14.87 12.33 -5.95
N GLU A 163 14.49 12.20 -7.20
CA GLU A 163 13.69 13.22 -7.88
C GLU A 163 12.26 13.28 -7.29
N PHE A 164 11.80 12.18 -6.71
CA PHE A 164 10.46 12.04 -6.14
C PHE A 164 10.44 12.04 -4.60
N LEU A 165 11.56 11.69 -3.97
CA LEU A 165 11.69 11.52 -2.51
C LEU A 165 12.87 12.33 -1.99
N ASP A 166 12.94 12.56 -0.67
CA ASP A 166 14.13 13.10 -0.02
C ASP A 166 14.86 12.03 0.78
N PHE A 167 14.12 11.11 1.40
CA PHE A 167 14.68 10.09 2.28
C PHE A 167 13.99 8.74 2.08
N ILE A 168 14.75 7.66 2.29
CA ILE A 168 14.21 6.30 2.37
C ILE A 168 14.77 5.66 3.64
N THR A 169 13.88 5.25 4.56
CA THR A 169 14.27 4.60 5.82
C THR A 169 14.03 3.10 5.76
N LEU A 170 14.93 2.35 6.37
CA LEU A 170 14.87 0.88 6.40
C LEU A 170 14.56 0.35 7.82
N ASP A 171 14.06 -0.87 7.83
CA ASP A 171 13.74 -1.68 9.02
C ASP A 171 12.65 -1.03 9.91
N ASP A 172 12.71 -1.24 11.21
CA ASP A 172 11.75 -0.65 12.15
C ASP A 172 11.85 0.87 12.13
N GLY A 173 10.74 1.54 11.82
CA GLY A 173 10.71 2.95 11.47
C GLY A 173 10.81 3.92 12.63
N GLU A 174 10.60 3.50 13.86
CA GLU A 174 10.47 4.40 15.03
C GLU A 174 11.76 5.19 15.28
N THR A 175 12.90 4.51 15.35
CA THR A 175 14.18 5.21 15.59
C THR A 175 14.68 5.96 14.35
N PRO A 176 14.67 5.40 13.13
CA PRO A 176 14.99 6.15 11.92
C PRO A 176 14.16 7.41 11.75
N LEU A 177 12.84 7.34 11.95
CA LEU A 177 11.97 8.51 11.83
C LEU A 177 12.25 9.57 12.90
N SER A 178 12.48 9.15 14.14
CA SER A 178 12.87 10.08 15.22
C SER A 178 14.20 10.78 14.91
N ASN A 179 15.20 10.06 14.36
CA ASN A 179 16.45 10.67 13.91
C ASN A 179 16.23 11.63 12.73
N LEU A 180 15.39 11.25 11.77
CA LEU A 180 15.07 12.10 10.62
C LEU A 180 14.42 13.42 11.07
N LEU A 181 13.48 13.36 12.01
CA LEU A 181 12.88 14.58 12.59
C LEU A 181 13.93 15.45 13.28
N ALA A 182 14.82 14.85 14.08
CA ALA A 182 15.91 15.59 14.73
C ALA A 182 16.87 16.22 13.69
N TYR A 183 17.14 15.55 12.59
CA TYR A 183 17.93 16.08 11.48
C TYR A 183 17.23 17.28 10.81
N LEU A 184 15.96 17.15 10.49
CA LEU A 184 15.18 18.23 9.85
C LEU A 184 15.03 19.46 10.77
N GLU A 185 15.06 19.26 12.08
CA GLU A 185 15.07 20.32 13.09
C GLU A 185 16.48 20.91 13.33
N GLY A 186 17.53 20.41 12.66
CA GLY A 186 18.91 20.86 12.83
C GLY A 186 19.57 20.45 14.14
N LYS A 187 19.03 19.44 14.84
CA LYS A 187 19.57 18.93 16.11
C LYS A 187 20.70 17.93 15.95
N ILE A 188 20.73 17.25 14.81
CA ILE A 188 21.79 16.31 14.44
C ILE A 188 22.20 16.53 12.98
N GLU A 189 23.40 16.06 12.62
CA GLU A 189 23.89 16.09 11.25
C GLU A 189 23.57 14.78 10.50
N ALA A 190 23.63 14.82 9.15
CA ALA A 190 23.28 13.70 8.29
C ALA A 190 24.01 12.37 8.66
N PRO A 191 25.31 12.34 8.99
CA PRO A 191 25.98 11.10 9.38
C PRO A 191 25.38 10.41 10.61
N MET A 192 24.63 11.14 11.44
CA MET A 192 23.95 10.62 12.63
C MET A 192 22.56 10.07 12.35
N LEU A 193 22.11 10.06 11.11
CA LEU A 193 20.87 9.36 10.72
C LEU A 193 21.01 7.85 10.90
N LYS A 194 19.89 7.16 11.05
CA LYS A 194 19.83 5.71 11.22
C LYS A 194 19.15 5.06 10.02
N ARG A 195 19.86 4.16 9.35
CA ARG A 195 19.35 3.35 8.23
C ARG A 195 18.58 4.16 7.20
N THR A 196 19.13 5.29 6.80
CA THR A 196 18.49 6.25 5.91
C THR A 196 19.29 6.43 4.63
N PHE A 197 18.68 6.20 3.49
CA PHE A 197 19.21 6.64 2.20
C PHE A 197 18.78 8.08 1.91
N MET A 198 19.67 8.86 1.34
CA MET A 198 19.42 10.20 0.86
C MET A 198 20.36 10.54 -0.30
N LEU A 199 20.11 11.65 -0.99
CA LEU A 199 20.99 12.14 -2.03
C LEU A 199 21.94 13.20 -1.44
N GLU A 200 23.25 13.00 -1.58
CA GLU A 200 24.28 13.99 -1.23
C GLU A 200 25.19 14.23 -2.43
N ALA A 201 25.35 15.47 -2.82
CA ALA A 201 26.18 15.87 -3.96
C ALA A 201 25.91 15.06 -5.26
N GLY A 202 24.67 14.67 -5.49
CA GLY A 202 24.24 13.89 -6.66
C GLY A 202 24.49 12.38 -6.55
N ALA A 203 24.99 11.89 -5.44
CA ALA A 203 25.21 10.46 -5.18
C ALA A 203 24.24 9.94 -4.11
N VAL A 204 23.84 8.68 -4.24
CA VAL A 204 23.05 7.98 -3.22
C VAL A 204 23.96 7.62 -2.05
N VAL A 205 23.63 8.10 -0.87
CA VAL A 205 24.37 7.84 0.36
C VAL A 205 23.48 7.13 1.37
N TYR A 206 24.02 6.08 2.00
CA TYR A 206 23.38 5.38 3.11
C TYR A 206 24.00 5.84 4.44
N GLN A 207 23.19 6.54 5.22
CA GLN A 207 23.58 7.03 6.54
C GLN A 207 23.11 6.07 7.64
N ASN A 208 24.02 5.66 8.53
CA ASN A 208 23.73 4.74 9.65
C ASN A 208 24.69 4.95 10.83
N GLY A 209 25.04 6.17 11.14
CA GLY A 209 25.97 6.48 12.24
C GLY A 209 25.32 6.63 13.61
N SER A 210 23.98 6.62 13.70
CA SER A 210 23.28 6.72 14.97
C SER A 210 23.53 5.50 15.86
N LEU A 211 23.93 5.74 17.11
CA LEU A 211 24.09 4.71 18.13
C LEU A 211 22.83 4.48 18.96
N LEU A 212 21.74 5.20 18.69
CA LEU A 212 20.47 5.00 19.39
C LEU A 212 19.95 3.57 19.13
N PRO A 213 19.53 2.86 20.19
CA PRO A 213 18.95 1.54 20.03
C PRO A 213 17.60 1.63 19.33
N ASP A 214 17.19 0.55 18.66
CA ASP A 214 15.83 0.42 18.16
C ASP A 214 14.81 0.34 19.30
N VAL A 215 13.60 0.84 19.02
CA VAL A 215 12.49 0.74 19.97
C VAL A 215 12.08 -0.74 20.07
N LYS A 216 12.14 -1.28 21.28
CA LYS A 216 11.71 -2.67 21.52
C LYS A 216 10.22 -2.81 21.26
N GLN A 217 9.77 -3.92 20.66
CA GLN A 217 8.36 -4.21 20.38
C GLN A 217 7.45 -3.96 21.61
N ALA A 218 7.89 -4.34 22.78
CA ALA A 218 7.15 -4.11 24.03
C ALA A 218 6.95 -2.63 24.40
N LYS A 219 7.66 -1.71 23.73
CA LYS A 219 7.57 -0.25 23.96
C LYS A 219 6.88 0.52 22.83
N VAL A 220 6.58 -0.14 21.73
CA VAL A 220 5.86 0.48 20.58
C VAL A 220 4.44 0.89 20.97
N GLY A 221 3.87 0.24 21.97
CA GLY A 221 2.51 0.51 22.45
C GLY A 221 1.47 -0.42 21.76
N THR A 222 0.22 -0.20 22.13
CA THR A 222 -0.92 -0.89 21.54
C THR A 222 -1.46 -0.04 20.40
N PRO A 223 -1.80 -0.64 19.23
CA PRO A 223 -2.46 0.11 18.16
C PRO A 223 -3.75 0.77 18.68
N ASP A 224 -3.89 2.04 18.39
CA ASP A 224 -5.10 2.81 18.68
C ASP A 224 -5.92 2.94 17.40
N TYR A 225 -7.19 2.57 17.46
CA TYR A 225 -8.14 2.62 16.35
C TYR A 225 -9.22 3.70 16.54
N ASP A 226 -9.12 4.50 17.62
CA ASP A 226 -10.07 5.57 17.88
C ASP A 226 -10.01 6.63 16.79
N GLY A 227 -11.16 7.09 16.35
CA GLY A 227 -11.29 8.05 15.25
C GLY A 227 -11.21 7.45 13.85
N LEU A 228 -10.86 6.16 13.68
CA LEU A 228 -10.90 5.52 12.39
C LEU A 228 -12.34 5.09 12.03
N PRO A 229 -12.83 5.42 10.82
CA PRO A 229 -14.17 5.03 10.38
C PRO A 229 -14.20 3.55 9.95
N LEU A 230 -13.88 2.63 10.88
CA LEU A 230 -13.68 1.21 10.60
C LEU A 230 -14.86 0.55 9.85
N LYS A 231 -16.09 1.06 10.04
CA LYS A 231 -17.28 0.56 9.34
C LYS A 231 -17.32 0.94 7.85
N GLN A 232 -16.55 1.95 7.45
CA GLN A 232 -16.47 2.42 6.07
C GLN A 232 -15.37 1.71 5.28
N TYR A 233 -14.42 1.04 5.96
CA TYR A 233 -13.43 0.22 5.28
C TYR A 233 -14.08 -1.04 4.74
N LEU A 234 -14.04 -1.18 3.42
CA LEU A 234 -14.59 -2.32 2.70
C LEU A 234 -13.46 -3.26 2.28
N SER A 235 -13.67 -4.56 2.49
CA SER A 235 -12.91 -5.56 1.76
C SER A 235 -13.58 -5.72 0.40
N VAL A 236 -12.93 -5.24 -0.65
CA VAL A 236 -13.47 -5.28 -2.02
C VAL A 236 -13.38 -6.70 -2.58
N ILE A 237 -12.32 -7.43 -2.22
CA ILE A 237 -12.05 -8.77 -2.72
C ILE A 237 -12.20 -9.78 -1.58
N GLN A 238 -13.08 -10.75 -1.77
CA GLN A 238 -13.33 -11.85 -0.85
C GLN A 238 -12.94 -13.17 -1.50
N LEU A 239 -11.79 -13.70 -1.14
CA LEU A 239 -11.34 -15.02 -1.57
C LEU A 239 -12.02 -16.13 -0.77
N THR A 240 -12.19 -17.29 -1.40
CA THR A 240 -12.66 -18.49 -0.69
C THR A 240 -11.68 -18.87 0.42
N ASN A 241 -12.22 -19.17 1.58
CA ASN A 241 -11.43 -19.60 2.75
C ASN A 241 -12.15 -20.78 3.42
N PRO A 242 -11.45 -21.89 3.70
CA PRO A 242 -12.04 -23.04 4.39
C PRO A 242 -12.75 -22.71 5.70
N MET A 243 -12.35 -21.61 6.35
CA MET A 243 -12.98 -21.15 7.59
C MET A 243 -14.39 -20.60 7.39
N HIS A 244 -14.78 -20.20 6.17
CA HIS A 244 -16.14 -19.76 5.87
C HIS A 244 -17.22 -20.83 6.17
N ARG A 245 -16.83 -22.09 6.12
CA ARG A 245 -17.74 -23.21 6.50
C ARG A 245 -18.03 -23.27 8.00
N LEU A 246 -17.07 -22.78 8.81
CA LEU A 246 -17.14 -22.84 10.27
C LEU A 246 -17.64 -21.53 10.87
N TRP A 247 -17.21 -20.41 10.27
CA TRP A 247 -17.52 -19.06 10.75
C TRP A 247 -17.84 -18.15 9.57
N SER A 248 -19.07 -17.74 9.48
CA SER A 248 -19.49 -16.71 8.53
C SER A 248 -19.48 -15.33 9.17
N ASP A 249 -19.36 -14.30 8.35
CA ASP A 249 -19.53 -12.87 8.69
C ASP A 249 -18.62 -12.29 9.78
N GLY A 250 -17.59 -13.03 10.22
CA GLY A 250 -16.67 -12.55 11.24
C GLY A 250 -15.73 -11.47 10.74
N ARG A 251 -15.59 -10.38 11.48
CA ARG A 251 -14.40 -9.54 11.37
C ARG A 251 -13.26 -10.23 12.09
N TRP A 252 -12.15 -10.42 11.38
CA TRP A 252 -11.00 -11.10 11.94
C TRP A 252 -10.12 -10.12 12.69
N ASN A 253 -9.81 -10.44 13.95
CA ASN A 253 -8.72 -9.79 14.66
C ASN A 253 -7.43 -10.52 14.35
N LYS A 254 -6.49 -9.82 13.68
CA LYS A 254 -5.14 -10.34 13.45
C LYS A 254 -4.25 -9.85 14.56
N LEU A 255 -3.71 -10.78 15.34
CA LEU A 255 -2.76 -10.48 16.42
C LEU A 255 -1.36 -10.86 15.98
N THR A 256 -0.41 -9.95 16.15
CA THR A 256 1.01 -10.25 15.96
C THR A 256 1.54 -10.94 17.22
N MET A 257 1.87 -12.22 17.10
CA MET A 257 2.42 -13.01 18.22
C MET A 257 3.93 -12.89 18.34
N ALA A 258 4.61 -12.59 17.24
CA ALA A 258 6.06 -12.42 17.20
C ALA A 258 6.42 -11.41 16.10
N HIS A 259 7.49 -10.67 16.32
CA HIS A 259 8.08 -9.76 15.34
C HIS A 259 9.25 -10.45 14.62
N GLY A 260 9.30 -10.31 13.30
CA GLY A 260 10.32 -10.90 12.45
C GLY A 260 9.77 -11.93 11.46
N CYS A 261 10.66 -12.44 10.63
CA CYS A 261 10.34 -13.44 9.63
C CYS A 261 10.89 -14.82 10.04
N TYR A 262 10.08 -15.85 9.87
CA TYR A 262 10.49 -17.25 10.07
C TYR A 262 11.74 -17.64 9.28
N TRP A 263 11.92 -17.07 8.08
CA TRP A 263 13.06 -17.35 7.21
C TRP A 263 14.36 -16.69 7.62
N GLY A 264 14.36 -15.82 8.64
CA GLY A 264 15.53 -15.36 9.38
C GLY A 264 16.73 -14.94 8.53
N LYS A 265 16.51 -14.16 7.47
CA LYS A 265 17.62 -13.57 6.70
C LYS A 265 17.79 -12.10 7.03
#